data_66e1959b6bb6222c9ceb2842c378148e
#
_entry.id   66e1959b6bb6222c9ceb2842c378148e
#
_cell.length_a   1.000
_cell.length_b   1.000
_cell.length_c   1.000
_cell.angle_alpha   90.00
_cell.angle_beta   90.00
_cell.angle_gamma   90.00
#
_symmetry.space_group_name_H-M   'P 1'
#
loop_
_entity.id
_entity.type
_entity.pdbx_description
1 polymer ?
#
loop_
_entity_poly.entity_id
_entity_poly.type
_entity_poly.pdbx_seq_one_letter_code
_entity_poly.pdbx_strand_id
1 'polypeptide(L)'
;MLPQYLMKLLFIGLFILIFFSVRAQQWPLAKAWVGYDAQQWRVGTNLNPSTAINQLEFWQAETFDENTIERELKWSAELGMNVHRVYLHNLLWEQDSNGFIDRLNVYLSIADRYELKTIFVLLDDVWHPVPKLGKQPAPIPHLHNSGWVQAPGAAILGDLNRHDELETYIKGIITTFTDDERVIMWDLYNEPDNVAKGKGRGSLEVNNKKAYSLALLKKVFSWAREVNPSQPLTSGLWKGNSSQWGTFEKLSAIDQFMVEHSDVISFHAYDGSLEKVAEKISELKKYNRPLFCTEYLARGVGNNFETLLPLFKKEKIGAINWGLVDGKTQTKYPWRSWIINFTGEPDVWHHDIFRANGTPYSKEETDFMKKMLEKQ
;
A
#
# COMPACT_ATOMS: atom_id res chain seq x y z
N MET A 1 67.89 52.64 -21.63
CA MET A 1 66.45 52.81 -21.49
C MET A 1 65.78 51.55 -21.92
N LEU A 2 65.37 50.69 -20.96
CA LEU A 2 64.63 49.47 -21.21
C LEU A 2 63.11 49.71 -20.99
N PRO A 3 62.23 49.26 -21.88
CA PRO A 3 60.80 49.33 -21.62
C PRO A 3 60.33 48.16 -20.76
N GLN A 4 59.56 48.49 -19.72
CA GLN A 4 58.87 47.55 -18.86
C GLN A 4 57.73 46.84 -19.58
N TYR A 5 57.80 45.51 -19.72
CA TYR A 5 56.68 44.70 -20.12
C TYR A 5 55.83 44.34 -18.90
N LEU A 6 54.62 44.86 -18.83
CA LEU A 6 53.59 44.53 -17.85
C LEU A 6 53.03 43.16 -18.21
N MET A 7 53.33 42.14 -17.44
CA MET A 7 52.76 40.80 -17.55
C MET A 7 51.44 40.77 -16.79
N LYS A 8 50.31 40.85 -17.52
CA LYS A 8 48.98 40.60 -16.95
C LYS A 8 48.77 39.12 -16.78
N LEU A 9 48.81 38.61 -15.57
CA LEU A 9 48.36 37.28 -15.19
C LEU A 9 46.82 37.29 -15.15
N LEU A 10 46.22 36.63 -16.13
CA LEU A 10 44.79 36.29 -16.13
C LEU A 10 44.60 35.08 -15.20
N PHE A 11 44.06 35.28 -14.02
CA PHE A 11 43.53 34.20 -13.18
C PHE A 11 42.17 33.79 -13.75
N ILE A 12 42.11 32.69 -14.52
CA ILE A 12 40.86 32.03 -14.87
C ILE A 12 40.53 31.13 -13.67
N GLY A 13 39.65 31.60 -12.79
CA GLY A 13 39.06 30.79 -11.73
C GLY A 13 38.09 29.78 -12.35
N LEU A 14 38.52 28.55 -12.48
CA LEU A 14 37.66 27.43 -12.87
C LEU A 14 36.72 27.11 -11.68
N PHE A 15 35.52 27.68 -11.67
CA PHE A 15 34.46 27.26 -10.76
C PHE A 15 33.97 25.88 -11.22
N ILE A 16 34.51 24.80 -10.62
CA ILE A 16 33.94 23.47 -10.73
C ILE A 16 32.66 23.49 -9.89
N LEU A 17 31.52 23.70 -10.53
CA LEU A 17 30.21 23.41 -9.95
C LEU A 17 30.10 21.88 -9.79
N ILE A 18 30.49 21.38 -8.61
CA ILE A 18 30.19 20.02 -8.19
C ILE A 18 28.69 19.97 -7.94
N PHE A 19 27.93 19.55 -8.95
CA PHE A 19 26.56 19.12 -8.76
C PHE A 19 26.60 17.83 -7.91
N PHE A 20 26.55 17.98 -6.61
CA PHE A 20 26.10 16.90 -5.76
C PHE A 20 24.65 16.64 -6.16
N SER A 21 24.41 15.64 -7.00
CA SER A 21 23.09 15.02 -7.06
C SER A 21 22.84 14.44 -5.66
N VAL A 22 22.19 15.21 -4.82
CA VAL A 22 21.61 14.70 -3.58
C VAL A 22 20.55 13.72 -4.05
N ARG A 23 20.95 12.45 -4.23
CA ARG A 23 19.96 11.38 -4.35
C ARG A 23 19.16 11.46 -3.07
N ALA A 24 17.87 11.78 -3.20
CA ALA A 24 16.99 11.86 -2.06
C ALA A 24 17.03 10.51 -1.36
N GLN A 25 17.66 10.48 -0.19
CA GLN A 25 17.89 9.28 0.60
C GLN A 25 16.67 8.99 1.48
N GLN A 26 16.60 7.77 2.01
CA GLN A 26 15.70 7.42 3.11
C GLN A 26 15.77 8.52 4.19
N TRP A 27 14.62 8.86 4.77
CA TRP A 27 14.59 9.89 5.82
C TRP A 27 15.51 9.53 7.00
N PRO A 28 16.19 10.53 7.59
CA PRO A 28 16.86 10.34 8.87
C PRO A 28 15.89 9.77 9.91
N LEU A 29 16.37 8.90 10.78
CA LEU A 29 15.55 8.25 11.82
C LEU A 29 14.75 9.27 12.63
N ALA A 30 15.39 10.37 13.03
CA ALA A 30 14.73 11.44 13.79
C ALA A 30 13.52 12.03 13.05
N LYS A 31 13.63 12.28 11.73
CA LYS A 31 12.50 12.76 10.91
C LYS A 31 11.36 11.76 10.87
N ALA A 32 11.66 10.47 10.66
CA ALA A 32 10.66 9.41 10.61
C ALA A 32 9.89 9.29 11.93
N TRP A 33 10.58 9.32 13.07
CA TRP A 33 9.96 9.24 14.39
C TRP A 33 9.17 10.49 14.76
N VAL A 34 9.70 11.70 14.50
CA VAL A 34 8.96 12.95 14.77
C VAL A 34 7.63 12.97 14.04
N GLY A 35 7.60 12.60 12.76
CA GLY A 35 6.37 12.54 11.98
C GLY A 35 5.42 11.45 12.47
N TYR A 36 5.93 10.33 12.96
CA TYR A 36 5.14 9.22 13.48
C TYR A 36 4.54 9.52 14.86
N ASP A 37 5.36 10.00 15.81
CA ASP A 37 4.96 10.27 17.20
C ASP A 37 4.01 11.47 17.31
N ALA A 38 4.04 12.40 16.33
CA ALA A 38 3.10 13.52 16.26
C ALA A 38 1.67 13.07 15.90
N GLN A 39 1.48 11.84 15.42
CA GLN A 39 0.18 11.34 15.01
C GLN A 39 -0.47 10.51 16.12
N GLN A 40 -1.81 10.55 16.17
CA GLN A 40 -2.55 9.55 16.94
C GLN A 40 -2.29 8.14 16.38
N TRP A 41 -2.50 7.12 17.20
CA TRP A 41 -2.37 5.74 16.74
C TRP A 41 -3.26 5.47 15.52
N ARG A 42 -2.67 5.02 14.41
CA ARG A 42 -3.34 4.80 13.14
C ARG A 42 -3.93 3.40 13.08
N VAL A 43 -5.25 3.34 12.99
CA VAL A 43 -6.01 2.09 12.84
C VAL A 43 -7.02 2.26 11.72
N GLY A 44 -7.10 1.27 10.85
CA GLY A 44 -8.00 1.33 9.71
C GLY A 44 -8.01 0.07 8.88
N THR A 45 -8.38 0.22 7.61
CA THR A 45 -8.58 -0.91 6.71
C THR A 45 -8.05 -0.62 5.31
N ASN A 46 -7.72 -1.69 4.58
CA ASN A 46 -7.57 -1.64 3.15
C ASN A 46 -8.98 -1.50 2.55
N LEU A 47 -9.24 -0.35 1.92
CA LEU A 47 -10.56 -0.03 1.37
C LEU A 47 -10.62 -0.32 -0.13
N ASN A 48 -11.62 -1.10 -0.51
CA ASN A 48 -12.17 -1.17 -1.85
C ASN A 48 -13.69 -1.16 -1.70
N PRO A 49 -14.43 -0.19 -2.26
CA PRO A 49 -15.87 -0.10 -2.07
C PRO A 49 -16.58 -1.40 -2.46
N SER A 50 -17.63 -1.76 -1.74
CA SER A 50 -18.36 -3.02 -1.96
C SER A 50 -18.92 -3.15 -3.39
N THR A 51 -19.12 -2.02 -4.09
CA THR A 51 -19.59 -1.96 -5.48
C THR A 51 -18.46 -2.14 -6.51
N ALA A 52 -17.20 -2.18 -6.10
CA ALA A 52 -16.06 -2.37 -6.99
C ALA A 52 -15.40 -3.75 -6.78
N ILE A 53 -15.05 -4.44 -7.89
CA ILE A 53 -14.36 -5.74 -7.84
C ILE A 53 -12.84 -5.58 -7.75
N ASN A 54 -12.33 -4.42 -8.15
CA ASN A 54 -10.92 -4.09 -8.18
C ASN A 54 -10.70 -2.57 -8.23
N GLN A 55 -9.44 -2.14 -8.22
CA GLN A 55 -9.07 -0.73 -8.26
C GLN A 55 -9.47 -0.03 -9.57
N LEU A 56 -9.61 -0.74 -10.69
CA LEU A 56 -10.11 -0.13 -11.93
C LEU A 56 -11.60 0.22 -11.82
N GLU A 57 -12.43 -0.71 -11.33
CA GLU A 57 -13.86 -0.45 -11.11
C GLU A 57 -14.09 0.60 -10.01
N PHE A 58 -13.20 0.67 -9.02
CA PHE A 58 -13.26 1.71 -8.00
C PHE A 58 -13.11 3.12 -8.62
N TRP A 59 -12.17 3.30 -9.54
CA TRP A 59 -11.71 4.63 -9.93
C TRP A 59 -12.09 5.08 -11.35
N GLN A 60 -12.61 4.21 -12.23
CA GLN A 60 -13.11 4.63 -13.55
C GLN A 60 -14.32 5.55 -13.41
N ALA A 61 -14.43 6.57 -14.28
CA ALA A 61 -15.49 7.59 -14.22
C ALA A 61 -16.90 6.98 -14.24
N GLU A 62 -17.09 5.93 -15.02
CA GLU A 62 -18.39 5.27 -15.23
C GLU A 62 -18.82 4.45 -14.00
N THR A 63 -17.91 4.13 -13.09
CA THR A 63 -18.16 3.23 -11.96
C THR A 63 -17.81 3.83 -10.61
N PHE A 64 -17.31 5.08 -10.59
CA PHE A 64 -16.99 5.81 -9.36
C PHE A 64 -18.27 6.12 -8.56
N ASP A 65 -18.45 5.43 -7.44
CA ASP A 65 -19.67 5.44 -6.64
C ASP A 65 -19.46 6.21 -5.32
N GLU A 66 -19.62 7.54 -5.39
CA GLU A 66 -19.47 8.44 -4.25
C GLU A 66 -20.39 8.08 -3.08
N ASN A 67 -21.61 7.64 -3.36
CA ASN A 67 -22.58 7.30 -2.31
C ASN A 67 -22.15 6.07 -1.52
N THR A 68 -21.64 5.03 -2.19
CA THR A 68 -21.10 3.85 -1.53
C THR A 68 -19.83 4.18 -0.78
N ILE A 69 -18.92 4.96 -1.38
CA ILE A 69 -17.69 5.42 -0.74
C ILE A 69 -18.03 6.17 0.57
N GLU A 70 -18.90 7.17 0.52
CA GLU A 70 -19.27 7.95 1.71
C GLU A 70 -19.88 7.09 2.81
N ARG A 71 -20.81 6.22 2.43
CA ARG A 71 -21.47 5.30 3.36
C ARG A 71 -20.48 4.38 4.09
N GLU A 72 -19.55 3.80 3.37
CA GLU A 72 -18.59 2.84 3.92
C GLU A 72 -17.49 3.52 4.72
N LEU A 73 -17.06 4.71 4.30
CA LEU A 73 -16.16 5.56 5.09
C LEU A 73 -16.80 5.97 6.42
N LYS A 74 -18.08 6.31 6.41
CA LYS A 74 -18.83 6.61 7.64
C LYS A 74 -18.86 5.41 8.60
N TRP A 75 -19.15 4.20 8.11
CA TRP A 75 -19.17 3.00 8.96
C TRP A 75 -17.80 2.71 9.56
N SER A 76 -16.74 2.91 8.81
CA SER A 76 -15.37 2.79 9.29
C SER A 76 -15.06 3.80 10.41
N ALA A 77 -15.42 5.06 10.22
CA ALA A 77 -15.23 6.10 11.23
C ALA A 77 -16.06 5.83 12.51
N GLU A 78 -17.27 5.29 12.37
CA GLU A 78 -18.14 4.90 13.51
C GLU A 78 -17.56 3.71 14.32
N LEU A 79 -16.63 2.94 13.76
CA LEU A 79 -15.83 1.96 14.50
C LEU A 79 -14.66 2.59 15.27
N GLY A 80 -14.35 3.87 15.00
CA GLY A 80 -13.17 4.55 15.55
C GLY A 80 -11.92 4.44 14.67
N MET A 81 -12.02 3.91 13.46
CA MET A 81 -10.92 3.93 12.50
C MET A 81 -10.58 5.36 12.07
N ASN A 82 -9.32 5.61 11.70
CA ASN A 82 -8.83 6.94 11.36
C ASN A 82 -7.88 6.97 10.14
N VAL A 83 -7.77 5.86 9.43
CA VAL A 83 -6.96 5.76 8.21
C VAL A 83 -7.49 4.67 7.28
N HIS A 84 -7.37 4.90 5.96
CA HIS A 84 -7.58 3.88 4.95
C HIS A 84 -6.33 3.72 4.08
N ARG A 85 -6.05 2.49 3.67
CA ARG A 85 -5.06 2.17 2.64
C ARG A 85 -5.81 1.82 1.35
N VAL A 86 -5.50 2.52 0.26
CA VAL A 86 -6.30 2.52 -0.97
C VAL A 86 -5.42 2.33 -2.19
N TYR A 87 -5.81 1.42 -3.05
CA TYR A 87 -5.04 1.02 -4.23
C TYR A 87 -5.38 1.85 -5.45
N LEU A 88 -4.35 2.34 -6.13
CA LEU A 88 -4.43 3.05 -7.41
C LEU A 88 -4.01 2.14 -8.56
N HIS A 89 -4.11 2.64 -9.81
CA HIS A 89 -3.70 1.87 -10.98
C HIS A 89 -3.22 2.80 -12.11
N ASN A 90 -2.09 2.49 -12.73
CA ASN A 90 -1.49 3.29 -13.81
C ASN A 90 -2.41 3.47 -15.03
N LEU A 91 -3.19 2.47 -15.40
CA LEU A 91 -4.12 2.57 -16.55
C LEU A 91 -5.17 3.68 -16.39
N LEU A 92 -5.55 4.05 -15.17
CA LEU A 92 -6.46 5.16 -14.90
C LEU A 92 -5.81 6.51 -15.23
N TRP A 93 -4.52 6.64 -14.91
CA TRP A 93 -3.72 7.80 -15.27
C TRP A 93 -3.53 7.92 -16.79
N GLU A 94 -3.24 6.82 -17.44
CA GLU A 94 -3.09 6.76 -18.90
C GLU A 94 -4.41 7.09 -19.62
N GLN A 95 -5.54 6.67 -19.08
CA GLN A 95 -6.87 6.91 -19.66
C GLN A 95 -7.30 8.38 -19.54
N ASP A 96 -7.20 8.96 -18.34
CA ASP A 96 -7.70 10.30 -18.00
C ASP A 96 -7.05 10.77 -16.68
N SER A 97 -5.86 11.30 -16.76
CA SER A 97 -5.11 11.73 -15.58
C SER A 97 -5.81 12.83 -14.79
N ASN A 98 -6.43 13.81 -15.47
CA ASN A 98 -7.12 14.91 -14.81
C ASN A 98 -8.37 14.43 -14.08
N GLY A 99 -9.24 13.70 -14.75
CA GLY A 99 -10.44 13.16 -14.12
C GLY A 99 -10.11 12.13 -13.04
N PHE A 100 -8.99 11.41 -13.15
CA PHE A 100 -8.52 10.53 -12.07
C PHE A 100 -8.11 11.34 -10.83
N ILE A 101 -7.35 12.42 -10.99
CA ILE A 101 -7.01 13.36 -9.91
C ILE A 101 -8.26 13.94 -9.27
N ASP A 102 -9.26 14.35 -10.06
CA ASP A 102 -10.52 14.89 -9.56
C ASP A 102 -11.25 13.87 -8.68
N ARG A 103 -11.35 12.60 -9.10
CA ARG A 103 -11.95 11.52 -8.31
C ARG A 103 -11.18 11.23 -7.02
N LEU A 104 -9.84 11.28 -7.05
CA LEU A 104 -9.01 11.18 -5.85
C LEU A 104 -9.29 12.32 -4.86
N ASN A 105 -9.44 13.56 -5.37
CA ASN A 105 -9.80 14.71 -4.54
C ASN A 105 -11.20 14.58 -3.93
N VAL A 106 -12.18 14.08 -4.68
CA VAL A 106 -13.52 13.80 -4.17
C VAL A 106 -13.44 12.77 -3.03
N TYR A 107 -12.75 11.65 -3.26
CA TYR A 107 -12.54 10.63 -2.22
C TYR A 107 -11.86 11.21 -0.96
N LEU A 108 -10.77 11.93 -1.12
CA LEU A 108 -10.03 12.55 -0.01
C LEU A 108 -10.92 13.55 0.75
N SER A 109 -11.78 14.30 0.06
CA SER A 109 -12.71 15.24 0.67
C SER A 109 -13.80 14.53 1.46
N ILE A 110 -14.28 13.39 0.98
CA ILE A 110 -15.23 12.54 1.71
C ILE A 110 -14.54 11.96 2.97
N ALA A 111 -13.35 11.40 2.82
CA ALA A 111 -12.59 10.83 3.93
C ALA A 111 -12.30 11.87 5.03
N ASP A 112 -11.90 13.09 4.65
CA ASP A 112 -11.58 14.16 5.58
C ASP A 112 -12.78 14.63 6.39
N ARG A 113 -14.01 14.63 5.82
CA ARG A 113 -15.25 14.89 6.57
C ARG A 113 -15.46 13.94 7.75
N TYR A 114 -14.89 12.75 7.68
CA TYR A 114 -14.94 11.72 8.73
C TYR A 114 -13.62 11.59 9.52
N GLU A 115 -12.71 12.57 9.40
CA GLU A 115 -11.38 12.56 10.03
C GLU A 115 -10.52 11.34 9.65
N LEU A 116 -10.76 10.77 8.47
CA LEU A 116 -10.02 9.62 7.95
C LEU A 116 -8.86 10.09 7.08
N LYS A 117 -7.66 9.62 7.38
CA LYS A 117 -6.47 9.85 6.54
C LYS A 117 -6.29 8.72 5.53
N THR A 118 -5.46 8.95 4.53
CA THR A 118 -5.27 8.01 3.42
C THR A 118 -3.80 7.62 3.24
N ILE A 119 -3.57 6.34 2.97
CA ILE A 119 -2.33 5.77 2.46
C ILE A 119 -2.64 5.31 1.03
N PHE A 120 -2.01 5.90 0.04
CA PHE A 120 -2.16 5.44 -1.34
C PHE A 120 -1.13 4.37 -1.70
N VAL A 121 -1.61 3.27 -2.30
CA VAL A 121 -0.80 2.22 -2.89
C VAL A 121 -0.71 2.45 -4.39
N LEU A 122 0.50 2.64 -4.91
CA LEU A 122 0.68 3.04 -6.30
C LEU A 122 0.77 1.84 -7.25
N LEU A 123 1.48 0.77 -6.87
CA LEU A 123 1.64 -0.46 -7.65
C LEU A 123 1.29 -1.68 -6.81
N ASP A 124 0.95 -2.79 -7.49
CA ASP A 124 0.50 -4.01 -6.84
C ASP A 124 0.80 -5.26 -7.70
N ASP A 125 1.49 -6.25 -7.14
CA ASP A 125 1.81 -7.51 -7.82
C ASP A 125 0.79 -8.64 -7.56
N VAL A 126 -0.35 -8.31 -6.91
CA VAL A 126 -1.30 -9.34 -6.45
C VAL A 126 -2.38 -9.65 -7.48
N TRP A 127 -2.70 -10.92 -7.61
CA TRP A 127 -3.76 -11.59 -8.36
C TRP A 127 -3.58 -11.55 -9.89
N HIS A 128 -4.53 -11.01 -10.66
CA HIS A 128 -4.58 -11.24 -12.10
C HIS A 128 -3.57 -10.36 -12.86
N PRO A 129 -2.63 -10.95 -13.62
CA PRO A 129 -1.51 -10.20 -14.21
C PRO A 129 -1.85 -9.43 -15.49
N VAL A 130 -3.10 -9.50 -15.97
CA VAL A 130 -3.53 -8.82 -17.21
C VAL A 130 -4.69 -7.87 -16.89
N PRO A 131 -4.42 -6.65 -16.37
CA PRO A 131 -5.44 -5.64 -16.14
C PRO A 131 -5.98 -5.11 -17.48
N LYS A 132 -7.23 -4.68 -17.48
CA LYS A 132 -7.88 -4.09 -18.66
C LYS A 132 -8.89 -3.04 -18.25
N LEU A 133 -8.83 -1.85 -18.86
CA LEU A 133 -9.83 -0.80 -18.71
C LEU A 133 -11.21 -1.21 -19.23
N GLY A 134 -12.22 -0.43 -18.85
CA GLY A 134 -13.61 -0.63 -19.22
C GLY A 134 -14.35 -1.53 -18.24
N LYS A 135 -15.44 -2.13 -18.69
CA LYS A 135 -16.30 -2.97 -17.85
C LYS A 135 -15.51 -4.12 -17.24
N GLN A 136 -15.48 -4.16 -15.92
CA GLN A 136 -14.81 -5.23 -15.18
C GLN A 136 -15.68 -6.51 -15.16
N PRO A 137 -15.07 -7.69 -15.01
CA PRO A 137 -15.80 -8.95 -14.95
C PRO A 137 -16.71 -8.99 -13.70
N ALA A 138 -17.81 -9.71 -13.80
CA ALA A 138 -18.59 -10.04 -12.61
C ALA A 138 -17.74 -10.93 -11.65
N PRO A 139 -17.93 -10.83 -10.34
CA PRO A 139 -17.26 -11.71 -9.39
C PRO A 139 -17.65 -13.18 -9.66
N ILE A 140 -16.67 -14.06 -9.61
CA ILE A 140 -16.94 -15.50 -9.62
C ILE A 140 -17.55 -15.84 -8.27
N PRO A 141 -18.79 -16.38 -8.21
CA PRO A 141 -19.47 -16.65 -6.95
C PRO A 141 -18.61 -17.49 -5.98
N HIS A 142 -18.57 -17.07 -4.73
CA HIS A 142 -17.87 -17.76 -3.63
C HIS A 142 -16.35 -17.87 -3.77
N LEU A 143 -15.76 -17.05 -4.64
CA LEU A 143 -14.31 -17.05 -4.88
C LEU A 143 -13.67 -15.75 -4.40
N HIS A 144 -12.77 -15.87 -3.43
CA HIS A 144 -12.01 -14.76 -2.86
C HIS A 144 -11.28 -13.95 -3.95
N ASN A 145 -11.55 -12.64 -4.00
CA ASN A 145 -10.80 -11.66 -4.78
C ASN A 145 -10.65 -12.05 -6.27
N SER A 146 -11.73 -12.60 -6.85
CA SER A 146 -11.70 -13.23 -8.18
C SER A 146 -11.42 -12.26 -9.32
N GLY A 147 -11.65 -10.96 -9.14
CA GLY A 147 -11.46 -9.93 -10.17
C GLY A 147 -10.36 -8.91 -9.88
N TRP A 148 -9.60 -9.06 -8.79
CA TRP A 148 -8.50 -8.17 -8.49
C TRP A 148 -7.38 -8.27 -9.52
N VAL A 149 -6.76 -7.15 -9.89
CA VAL A 149 -5.74 -7.07 -10.95
C VAL A 149 -4.44 -6.45 -10.46
N GLN A 150 -3.34 -6.82 -11.09
CA GLN A 150 -2.02 -6.24 -10.83
C GLN A 150 -1.88 -4.84 -11.44
N ALA A 151 -1.08 -4.00 -10.83
CA ALA A 151 -0.66 -2.68 -11.30
C ALA A 151 0.87 -2.50 -11.13
N PRO A 152 1.68 -2.41 -12.22
CA PRO A 152 1.23 -2.61 -13.60
C PRO A 152 0.95 -4.09 -13.88
N GLY A 153 0.32 -4.36 -15.03
CA GLY A 153 0.17 -5.74 -15.48
C GLY A 153 1.48 -6.34 -16.03
N ALA A 154 1.46 -7.66 -16.26
CA ALA A 154 2.62 -8.42 -16.71
C ALA A 154 3.29 -7.88 -17.98
N ALA A 155 2.53 -7.25 -18.87
CA ALA A 155 3.07 -6.72 -20.14
C ALA A 155 4.06 -5.56 -19.91
N ILE A 156 3.85 -4.71 -18.92
CA ILE A 156 4.79 -3.65 -18.54
C ILE A 156 5.86 -4.21 -17.61
N LEU A 157 5.44 -4.94 -16.57
CA LEU A 157 6.37 -5.47 -15.58
C LEU A 157 7.47 -6.35 -16.22
N GLY A 158 7.11 -7.20 -17.17
CA GLY A 158 8.03 -8.17 -17.82
C GLY A 158 8.96 -7.57 -18.87
N ASP A 159 8.90 -6.26 -19.13
CA ASP A 159 9.78 -5.57 -20.08
C ASP A 159 10.45 -4.35 -19.40
N LEU A 160 11.74 -4.46 -19.12
CA LEU A 160 12.53 -3.39 -18.47
C LEU A 160 12.50 -2.06 -19.24
N ASN A 161 12.37 -2.09 -20.58
CA ASN A 161 12.31 -0.88 -21.38
C ASN A 161 10.97 -0.14 -21.24
N ARG A 162 9.94 -0.83 -20.79
CA ARG A 162 8.61 -0.25 -20.55
C ARG A 162 8.40 0.29 -19.15
N HIS A 163 9.29 -0.01 -18.19
CA HIS A 163 9.15 0.46 -16.83
C HIS A 163 9.04 1.99 -16.78
N ASP A 164 9.74 2.73 -17.65
CA ASP A 164 9.75 4.20 -17.67
C ASP A 164 8.39 4.80 -18.13
N GLU A 165 7.50 4.00 -18.74
CA GLU A 165 6.12 4.41 -19.03
C GLU A 165 5.34 4.79 -17.75
N LEU A 166 5.75 4.26 -16.59
CA LEU A 166 5.10 4.51 -15.30
C LEU A 166 5.56 5.79 -14.60
N GLU A 167 6.67 6.41 -15.05
CA GLU A 167 7.26 7.56 -14.36
C GLU A 167 6.28 8.73 -14.22
N THR A 168 5.56 9.07 -15.31
CA THR A 168 4.60 10.18 -15.33
C THR A 168 3.44 9.95 -14.36
N TYR A 169 2.98 8.70 -14.24
CA TYR A 169 1.95 8.31 -13.29
C TYR A 169 2.45 8.46 -11.83
N ILE A 170 3.58 7.85 -11.51
CA ILE A 170 4.14 7.87 -10.14
C ILE A 170 4.44 9.31 -9.72
N LYS A 171 5.19 10.06 -10.52
CA LYS A 171 5.53 11.45 -10.22
C LYS A 171 4.29 12.35 -10.20
N GLY A 172 3.38 12.18 -11.14
CA GLY A 172 2.18 13.01 -11.26
C GLY A 172 1.28 12.89 -10.04
N ILE A 173 0.98 11.65 -9.60
CA ILE A 173 0.16 11.42 -8.39
C ILE A 173 0.86 11.99 -7.15
N ILE A 174 2.12 11.66 -6.92
CA ILE A 174 2.85 12.14 -5.74
C ILE A 174 2.96 13.66 -5.74
N THR A 175 3.29 14.29 -6.88
CA THR A 175 3.40 15.76 -6.98
C THR A 175 2.07 16.46 -6.67
N THR A 176 0.96 15.90 -7.15
CA THR A 176 -0.37 16.48 -6.93
C THR A 176 -0.73 16.56 -5.45
N PHE A 177 -0.31 15.58 -4.66
CA PHE A 177 -0.67 15.46 -3.25
C PHE A 177 0.54 15.55 -2.29
N THR A 178 1.66 16.13 -2.74
CA THR A 178 2.93 16.13 -2.00
C THR A 178 2.85 16.78 -0.61
N ASP A 179 2.00 17.81 -0.44
CA ASP A 179 1.81 18.53 0.82
C ASP A 179 0.37 18.39 1.35
N ASP A 180 -0.38 17.44 0.83
CA ASP A 180 -1.76 17.21 1.23
C ASP A 180 -1.81 16.43 2.55
N GLU A 181 -2.25 17.09 3.63
CA GLU A 181 -2.34 16.49 4.96
C GLU A 181 -3.36 15.36 5.08
N ARG A 182 -4.25 15.17 4.08
CA ARG A 182 -5.18 14.04 3.99
C ARG A 182 -4.46 12.74 3.64
N VAL A 183 -3.29 12.85 2.96
CA VAL A 183 -2.41 11.72 2.61
C VAL A 183 -1.27 11.65 3.61
N ILE A 184 -1.14 10.52 4.32
CA ILE A 184 -0.14 10.38 5.40
C ILE A 184 1.05 9.50 5.05
N MET A 185 0.99 8.75 3.97
CA MET A 185 2.06 7.85 3.53
C MET A 185 1.83 7.41 2.08
N TRP A 186 2.92 7.18 1.37
CA TRP A 186 2.93 6.55 0.04
C TRP A 186 3.44 5.12 0.16
N ASP A 187 2.58 4.14 -0.13
CA ASP A 187 2.98 2.74 -0.31
C ASP A 187 3.25 2.52 -1.79
N LEU A 188 4.53 2.50 -2.13
CA LEU A 188 4.96 2.57 -3.52
C LEU A 188 4.68 1.30 -4.31
N TYR A 189 4.71 0.13 -3.65
CA TYR A 189 4.51 -1.14 -4.31
C TYR A 189 4.05 -2.20 -3.31
N ASN A 190 2.81 -2.64 -3.45
CA ASN A 190 2.25 -3.72 -2.64
C ASN A 190 2.79 -5.08 -3.09
N GLU A 191 3.26 -5.85 -2.13
CA GLU A 191 3.71 -7.25 -2.30
C GLU A 191 4.53 -7.49 -3.58
N PRO A 192 5.59 -6.68 -3.83
CA PRO A 192 6.39 -6.87 -5.04
C PRO A 192 6.90 -8.31 -5.12
N ASP A 193 6.90 -8.89 -6.32
CA ASP A 193 7.19 -10.30 -6.66
C ASP A 193 6.16 -11.34 -6.15
N ASN A 194 4.94 -10.93 -5.78
CA ASN A 194 3.86 -11.88 -5.58
C ASN A 194 3.48 -12.53 -6.92
N VAL A 195 3.45 -13.86 -6.94
CA VAL A 195 3.14 -14.64 -8.13
C VAL A 195 1.67 -15.02 -8.14
N ALA A 196 0.98 -14.71 -9.23
CA ALA A 196 -0.43 -15.05 -9.40
C ALA A 196 -0.69 -16.55 -9.20
N LYS A 197 -1.65 -16.86 -8.33
CA LYS A 197 -2.11 -18.22 -8.03
C LYS A 197 -3.50 -18.45 -8.63
N GLY A 198 -3.86 -19.69 -8.85
CA GLY A 198 -5.17 -20.08 -9.37
C GLY A 198 -5.14 -20.55 -10.84
N LYS A 199 -6.21 -21.23 -11.26
CA LYS A 199 -6.31 -21.86 -12.58
C LYS A 199 -6.08 -20.84 -13.69
N GLY A 200 -5.09 -21.10 -14.57
CA GLY A 200 -4.80 -20.32 -15.78
C GLY A 200 -4.07 -18.99 -15.55
N ARG A 201 -3.93 -18.51 -14.32
CA ARG A 201 -3.25 -17.22 -14.07
C ARG A 201 -1.73 -17.32 -14.07
N GLY A 202 -1.18 -18.40 -13.55
CA GLY A 202 0.26 -18.62 -13.51
C GLY A 202 0.94 -18.64 -14.89
N SER A 203 0.22 -19.06 -15.94
CA SER A 203 0.73 -19.02 -17.33
C SER A 203 0.77 -17.62 -17.96
N LEU A 204 0.08 -16.65 -17.34
CA LEU A 204 0.06 -15.25 -17.77
C LEU A 204 1.05 -14.40 -16.97
N GLU A 205 1.68 -14.98 -15.95
CA GLU A 205 2.60 -14.30 -15.06
C GLU A 205 3.98 -14.11 -15.68
N VAL A 206 4.70 -13.09 -15.23
CA VAL A 206 6.05 -12.79 -15.70
C VAL A 206 7.02 -13.89 -15.23
N ASN A 207 7.76 -14.48 -16.14
CA ASN A 207 8.86 -15.37 -15.80
C ASN A 207 9.95 -14.59 -15.05
N ASN A 208 10.52 -15.21 -13.97
CA ASN A 208 11.50 -14.54 -13.11
C ASN A 208 11.00 -13.18 -12.54
N LYS A 209 9.72 -13.11 -12.18
CA LYS A 209 9.04 -11.91 -11.69
C LYS A 209 9.86 -11.14 -10.66
N LYS A 210 10.52 -11.85 -9.74
CA LYS A 210 11.34 -11.25 -8.67
C LYS A 210 12.39 -10.26 -9.20
N ALA A 211 13.03 -10.56 -10.32
CA ALA A 211 14.04 -9.66 -10.90
C ALA A 211 13.41 -8.39 -11.48
N TYR A 212 12.27 -8.55 -12.17
CA TYR A 212 11.54 -7.43 -12.76
C TYR A 212 10.90 -6.55 -11.70
N SER A 213 10.25 -7.14 -10.67
CA SER A 213 9.66 -6.38 -9.55
C SER A 213 10.73 -5.61 -8.78
N LEU A 214 11.92 -6.19 -8.53
CA LEU A 214 13.03 -5.46 -7.90
C LEU A 214 13.51 -4.29 -8.77
N ALA A 215 13.66 -4.51 -10.09
CA ALA A 215 14.08 -3.45 -11.02
C ALA A 215 13.07 -2.29 -11.03
N LEU A 216 11.78 -2.61 -11.10
CA LEU A 216 10.72 -1.61 -11.06
C LEU A 216 10.66 -0.90 -9.70
N LEU A 217 10.71 -1.63 -8.59
CA LEU A 217 10.71 -1.06 -7.24
C LEU A 217 11.82 0.00 -7.06
N LYS A 218 13.03 -0.27 -7.57
CA LYS A 218 14.14 0.69 -7.55
C LYS A 218 13.84 1.98 -8.31
N LYS A 219 13.22 1.87 -9.49
CA LYS A 219 12.80 3.04 -10.29
C LYS A 219 11.71 3.84 -9.57
N VAL A 220 10.70 3.17 -9.05
CA VAL A 220 9.57 3.82 -8.37
C VAL A 220 10.03 4.60 -7.14
N PHE A 221 10.92 4.02 -6.32
CA PHE A 221 11.53 4.77 -5.20
C PHE A 221 12.37 5.96 -5.69
N SER A 222 13.14 5.80 -6.78
CA SER A 222 13.91 6.92 -7.36
C SER A 222 12.98 8.06 -7.78
N TRP A 223 11.94 7.77 -8.53
CA TRP A 223 10.97 8.78 -9.00
C TRP A 223 10.23 9.46 -7.86
N ALA A 224 9.80 8.68 -6.85
CA ALA A 224 9.14 9.25 -5.67
C ALA A 224 10.09 10.16 -4.88
N ARG A 225 11.38 9.78 -4.74
CA ARG A 225 12.40 10.61 -4.09
C ARG A 225 12.72 11.88 -4.86
N GLU A 226 12.68 11.86 -6.18
CA GLU A 226 12.87 13.07 -7.00
C GLU A 226 11.75 14.09 -6.78
N VAL A 227 10.51 13.64 -6.55
CA VAL A 227 9.41 14.52 -6.15
C VAL A 227 9.61 15.05 -4.72
N ASN A 228 10.23 14.26 -3.84
CA ASN A 228 10.52 14.59 -2.44
C ASN A 228 9.28 15.02 -1.61
N PRO A 229 8.24 14.17 -1.52
CA PRO A 229 7.02 14.51 -0.81
C PRO A 229 7.24 14.71 0.70
N SER A 230 6.33 15.48 1.32
CA SER A 230 6.32 15.67 2.77
C SER A 230 5.90 14.40 3.55
N GLN A 231 5.27 13.46 2.88
CA GLN A 231 4.84 12.18 3.43
C GLN A 231 5.95 11.12 3.31
N PRO A 232 6.02 10.16 4.25
CA PRO A 232 6.98 9.06 4.18
C PRO A 232 6.65 8.09 3.06
N LEU A 233 7.70 7.43 2.53
CA LEU A 233 7.61 6.37 1.53
C LEU A 233 7.80 5.01 2.18
N THR A 234 7.07 4.00 1.71
CA THR A 234 7.19 2.61 2.12
C THR A 234 6.94 1.62 0.98
N SER A 235 7.34 0.39 1.19
CA SER A 235 6.89 -0.82 0.50
C SER A 235 7.06 -1.98 1.48
N GLY A 236 6.02 -2.79 1.68
CA GLY A 236 5.91 -3.68 2.83
C GLY A 236 6.52 -5.06 2.65
N LEU A 237 7.19 -5.56 3.72
CA LEU A 237 7.62 -6.95 3.80
C LEU A 237 6.40 -7.86 3.99
N TRP A 238 6.28 -8.90 3.18
CA TRP A 238 5.08 -9.74 3.20
C TRP A 238 5.35 -11.24 3.23
N LYS A 239 6.53 -11.68 2.85
CA LYS A 239 6.90 -13.11 2.74
C LYS A 239 8.27 -13.40 3.32
N GLY A 240 8.67 -14.68 3.26
CA GLY A 240 9.97 -15.14 3.71
C GLY A 240 9.95 -15.64 5.15
N ASN A 241 11.13 -15.89 5.70
CA ASN A 241 11.27 -16.32 7.07
C ASN A 241 11.29 -15.12 8.02
N SER A 242 10.15 -14.80 8.60
CA SER A 242 9.98 -13.63 9.48
C SER A 242 10.88 -13.61 10.71
N SER A 243 11.32 -14.78 11.21
CA SER A 243 12.32 -14.83 12.31
C SER A 243 13.69 -14.31 11.93
N GLN A 244 13.89 -14.02 10.63
CA GLN A 244 15.14 -13.49 10.08
C GLN A 244 14.99 -12.05 9.58
N TRP A 245 13.82 -11.46 9.67
CA TRP A 245 13.55 -10.11 9.15
C TRP A 245 14.44 -9.03 9.80
N GLY A 246 14.90 -9.22 11.01
CA GLY A 246 15.85 -8.32 11.67
C GLY A 246 17.34 -8.62 11.39
N THR A 247 17.63 -9.57 10.49
CA THR A 247 19.00 -9.92 10.07
C THR A 247 19.15 -9.58 8.60
N PHE A 248 19.64 -8.38 8.31
CA PHE A 248 19.68 -7.79 6.96
C PHE A 248 20.29 -8.73 5.91
N GLU A 249 21.39 -9.39 6.23
CA GLU A 249 22.12 -10.27 5.30
C GLU A 249 21.33 -11.55 4.93
N LYS A 250 20.29 -11.88 5.71
CA LYS A 250 19.41 -13.02 5.45
C LYS A 250 18.18 -12.67 4.64
N LEU A 251 17.90 -11.38 4.47
CA LEU A 251 16.82 -10.91 3.65
C LEU A 251 17.05 -11.20 2.17
N SER A 252 15.97 -11.37 1.42
CA SER A 252 16.06 -11.38 -0.04
C SER A 252 16.47 -9.99 -0.55
N ALA A 253 17.04 -9.91 -1.76
CA ALA A 253 17.49 -8.62 -2.32
C ALA A 253 16.35 -7.58 -2.43
N ILE A 254 15.11 -8.02 -2.61
CA ILE A 254 13.94 -7.12 -2.65
C ILE A 254 13.56 -6.65 -1.24
N ASP A 255 13.61 -7.53 -0.24
CA ASP A 255 13.34 -7.18 1.15
C ASP A 255 14.43 -6.25 1.71
N GLN A 256 15.71 -6.51 1.37
CA GLN A 256 16.83 -5.61 1.70
C GLN A 256 16.58 -4.21 1.17
N PHE A 257 16.19 -4.13 -0.12
CA PHE A 257 15.89 -2.84 -0.73
C PHE A 257 14.72 -2.12 -0.04
N MET A 258 13.65 -2.83 0.30
CA MET A 258 12.49 -2.24 1.00
C MET A 258 12.89 -1.68 2.35
N VAL A 259 13.67 -2.42 3.16
CA VAL A 259 14.13 -1.97 4.48
C VAL A 259 15.08 -0.75 4.38
N GLU A 260 15.99 -0.75 3.40
CA GLU A 260 16.97 0.34 3.21
C GLU A 260 16.36 1.64 2.69
N HIS A 261 15.23 1.55 1.97
CA HIS A 261 14.69 2.72 1.26
C HIS A 261 13.36 3.23 1.84
N SER A 262 12.66 2.44 2.66
CA SER A 262 11.41 2.88 3.30
C SER A 262 11.68 3.79 4.49
N ASP A 263 10.98 4.91 4.57
CA ASP A 263 11.08 5.86 5.70
C ASP A 263 10.43 5.28 6.96
N VAL A 264 9.32 4.59 6.75
CA VAL A 264 8.55 3.81 7.72
C VAL A 264 8.51 2.38 7.21
N ILE A 265 8.79 1.40 8.05
CA ILE A 265 8.74 0.00 7.63
C ILE A 265 7.31 -0.50 7.73
N SER A 266 6.74 -0.91 6.61
CA SER A 266 5.46 -1.61 6.58
C SER A 266 5.64 -3.11 6.40
N PHE A 267 4.65 -3.89 6.87
CA PHE A 267 4.69 -5.35 6.79
C PHE A 267 3.28 -5.95 6.81
N HIS A 268 3.17 -7.21 6.37
CA HIS A 268 1.95 -7.99 6.42
C HIS A 268 2.04 -9.10 7.49
N ALA A 269 0.96 -9.32 8.21
CA ALA A 269 0.91 -10.25 9.31
C ALA A 269 -0.37 -11.08 9.29
N TYR A 270 -0.40 -12.13 8.48
CA TYR A 270 -1.51 -13.08 8.40
C TYR A 270 -1.26 -14.36 9.18
N ASP A 271 -0.28 -14.37 10.09
CA ASP A 271 0.00 -15.53 10.91
C ASP A 271 -1.12 -15.80 11.91
N GLY A 272 -1.51 -17.06 12.05
CA GLY A 272 -2.58 -17.49 12.98
C GLY A 272 -2.14 -17.56 14.45
N SER A 273 -0.93 -17.11 14.79
CA SER A 273 -0.39 -17.12 16.14
C SER A 273 0.09 -15.74 16.52
N LEU A 274 -0.33 -15.27 17.70
CA LEU A 274 0.09 -14.01 18.29
C LEU A 274 1.62 -13.95 18.48
N GLU A 275 2.23 -15.07 18.88
CA GLU A 275 3.66 -15.18 19.10
C GLU A 275 4.46 -14.93 17.82
N LYS A 276 4.00 -15.44 16.67
CA LYS A 276 4.62 -15.21 15.38
C LYS A 276 4.53 -13.75 14.94
N VAL A 277 3.40 -13.11 15.18
CA VAL A 277 3.25 -11.68 14.88
C VAL A 277 4.14 -10.84 15.82
N ALA A 278 4.21 -11.19 17.10
CA ALA A 278 5.11 -10.53 18.05
C ALA A 278 6.59 -10.73 17.67
N GLU A 279 6.97 -11.91 17.16
CA GLU A 279 8.30 -12.18 16.62
C GLU A 279 8.63 -11.27 15.44
N LYS A 280 7.72 -11.16 14.43
CA LYS A 280 7.87 -10.23 13.30
C LYS A 280 8.13 -8.79 13.77
N ILE A 281 7.35 -8.32 14.72
CA ILE A 281 7.49 -6.99 15.30
C ILE A 281 8.88 -6.85 15.97
N SER A 282 9.26 -7.80 16.79
CA SER A 282 10.57 -7.80 17.48
C SER A 282 11.73 -7.75 16.49
N GLU A 283 11.66 -8.52 15.40
CA GLU A 283 12.67 -8.53 14.36
C GLU A 283 12.74 -7.17 13.62
N LEU A 284 11.60 -6.62 13.23
CA LEU A 284 11.56 -5.35 12.50
C LEU A 284 11.97 -4.14 13.35
N LYS A 285 11.73 -4.17 14.65
CA LYS A 285 12.20 -3.12 15.58
C LYS A 285 13.72 -2.95 15.62
N LYS A 286 14.49 -3.95 15.21
CA LYS A 286 15.95 -3.86 15.12
C LYS A 286 16.44 -2.78 14.14
N TYR A 287 15.62 -2.39 13.17
CA TYR A 287 15.91 -1.30 12.23
C TYR A 287 15.66 0.10 12.82
N ASN A 288 15.09 0.18 14.03
CA ASN A 288 14.80 1.42 14.74
C ASN A 288 13.97 2.44 13.92
N ARG A 289 12.99 1.96 13.13
CA ARG A 289 12.06 2.79 12.37
C ARG A 289 10.62 2.59 12.84
N PRO A 290 9.72 3.58 12.66
CA PRO A 290 8.30 3.38 12.87
C PRO A 290 7.79 2.20 12.04
N LEU A 291 6.82 1.47 12.60
CA LEU A 291 6.25 0.28 11.97
C LEU A 291 4.76 0.47 11.65
N PHE A 292 4.34 -0.04 10.49
CA PHE A 292 2.95 -0.21 10.12
C PHE A 292 2.68 -1.66 9.70
N CYS A 293 1.73 -2.31 10.34
CA CYS A 293 1.14 -3.53 9.80
C CYS A 293 0.07 -3.12 8.79
N THR A 294 0.40 -3.15 7.50
CA THR A 294 -0.47 -2.67 6.41
C THR A 294 -1.46 -3.71 5.93
N GLU A 295 -1.32 -4.96 6.36
CA GLU A 295 -2.31 -6.02 6.17
C GLU A 295 -2.29 -7.04 7.30
N TYR A 296 -3.46 -7.28 7.87
CA TYR A 296 -3.75 -8.37 8.79
C TYR A 296 -5.24 -8.68 8.75
N LEU A 297 -5.74 -9.54 9.62
CA LEU A 297 -7.09 -10.07 9.71
C LEU A 297 -7.32 -11.19 8.70
N ALA A 298 -7.27 -12.41 9.20
CA ALA A 298 -7.61 -13.61 8.47
C ALA A 298 -8.21 -14.61 9.47
N ARG A 299 -9.48 -14.39 9.85
CA ARG A 299 -10.13 -15.12 10.96
C ARG A 299 -10.09 -16.64 10.77
N GLY A 300 -10.20 -17.10 9.51
CA GLY A 300 -10.14 -18.53 9.18
C GLY A 300 -8.82 -19.23 9.51
N VAL A 301 -7.77 -18.48 9.83
CA VAL A 301 -6.47 -19.00 10.30
C VAL A 301 -6.11 -18.56 11.73
N GLY A 302 -7.08 -17.95 12.46
CA GLY A 302 -6.86 -17.51 13.83
C GLY A 302 -6.32 -16.10 14.01
N ASN A 303 -6.18 -15.33 12.93
CA ASN A 303 -5.71 -13.95 12.94
C ASN A 303 -6.92 -13.01 13.05
N ASN A 304 -7.15 -12.42 14.21
CA ASN A 304 -8.35 -11.64 14.54
C ASN A 304 -8.05 -10.36 15.30
N PHE A 305 -9.05 -9.48 15.44
CA PHE A 305 -8.91 -8.17 16.09
C PHE A 305 -8.62 -8.27 17.58
N GLU A 306 -9.26 -9.19 18.29
CA GLU A 306 -9.18 -9.31 19.75
C GLU A 306 -7.76 -9.64 20.23
N THR A 307 -7.02 -10.39 19.42
CA THR A 307 -5.63 -10.77 19.73
C THR A 307 -4.62 -9.74 19.24
N LEU A 308 -4.84 -9.15 18.06
CA LEU A 308 -3.81 -8.34 17.40
C LEU A 308 -3.90 -6.85 17.72
N LEU A 309 -5.10 -6.25 17.83
CA LEU A 309 -5.20 -4.82 18.13
C LEU A 309 -4.55 -4.44 19.46
N PRO A 310 -4.71 -5.21 20.58
CA PRO A 310 -3.99 -4.92 21.82
C PRO A 310 -2.48 -4.97 21.67
N LEU A 311 -1.95 -5.92 20.88
CA LEU A 311 -0.53 -6.02 20.59
C LEU A 311 -0.05 -4.78 19.81
N PHE A 312 -0.71 -4.44 18.71
CA PHE A 312 -0.33 -3.29 17.89
C PHE A 312 -0.41 -1.96 18.67
N LYS A 313 -1.45 -1.79 19.51
CA LYS A 313 -1.57 -0.61 20.39
C LYS A 313 -0.42 -0.53 21.37
N LYS A 314 -0.12 -1.62 22.07
CA LYS A 314 0.98 -1.72 23.04
C LYS A 314 2.35 -1.41 22.39
N GLU A 315 2.56 -1.94 21.20
CA GLU A 315 3.82 -1.80 20.47
C GLU A 315 3.89 -0.51 19.63
N LYS A 316 2.81 0.32 19.67
CA LYS A 316 2.65 1.55 18.88
C LYS A 316 2.84 1.32 17.37
N ILE A 317 2.14 0.35 16.81
CA ILE A 317 2.22 -0.03 15.39
C ILE A 317 0.93 0.38 14.70
N GLY A 318 1.04 1.09 13.57
CA GLY A 318 -0.13 1.35 12.73
C GLY A 318 -0.76 0.03 12.27
N ALA A 319 -2.08 -0.11 12.34
CA ALA A 319 -2.79 -1.37 12.15
C ALA A 319 -3.87 -1.25 11.08
N ILE A 320 -3.61 -1.76 9.88
CA ILE A 320 -4.51 -1.67 8.73
C ILE A 320 -4.96 -3.10 8.37
N ASN A 321 -6.20 -3.46 8.68
CA ASN A 321 -6.74 -4.78 8.33
C ASN A 321 -7.11 -4.86 6.85
N TRP A 322 -7.23 -6.07 6.32
CA TRP A 322 -7.83 -6.30 5.01
C TRP A 322 -9.35 -6.48 5.15
N GLY A 323 -10.12 -5.80 4.25
CA GLY A 323 -11.57 -5.94 4.14
C GLY A 323 -12.38 -5.10 5.13
N LEU A 324 -13.37 -4.41 4.61
CA LEU A 324 -14.33 -3.61 5.38
C LEU A 324 -15.76 -4.11 5.17
N VAL A 325 -16.23 -4.12 3.91
CA VAL A 325 -17.62 -4.44 3.57
C VAL A 325 -17.65 -5.58 2.55
N ASP A 326 -18.45 -6.60 2.84
CA ASP A 326 -18.75 -7.68 1.89
C ASP A 326 -19.34 -7.13 0.59
N GLY A 327 -18.66 -7.39 -0.51
CA GLY A 327 -19.01 -6.86 -1.81
C GLY A 327 -18.47 -7.72 -2.96
N LYS A 328 -18.22 -7.08 -4.09
CA LYS A 328 -17.74 -7.77 -5.29
C LYS A 328 -16.38 -8.46 -5.13
N THR A 329 -15.53 -8.01 -4.21
CA THR A 329 -14.26 -8.67 -3.91
C THR A 329 -14.44 -10.03 -3.23
N GLN A 330 -15.54 -10.23 -2.52
CA GLN A 330 -15.87 -11.47 -1.80
C GLN A 330 -14.76 -11.92 -0.83
N THR A 331 -14.09 -10.98 -0.18
CA THR A 331 -12.97 -11.28 0.72
C THR A 331 -13.39 -11.88 2.05
N LYS A 332 -14.69 -12.04 2.29
CA LYS A 332 -15.23 -12.90 3.33
C LYS A 332 -14.91 -14.38 3.13
N TYR A 333 -14.71 -14.82 1.89
CA TYR A 333 -14.27 -16.19 1.60
C TYR A 333 -12.76 -16.32 1.87
N PRO A 334 -12.29 -17.48 2.40
CA PRO A 334 -10.88 -17.70 2.63
C PRO A 334 -10.11 -17.95 1.32
N TRP A 335 -8.79 -17.72 1.31
CA TRP A 335 -7.93 -18.02 0.17
C TRP A 335 -8.06 -19.44 -0.36
N ARG A 336 -8.39 -20.42 0.51
CA ARG A 336 -8.64 -21.80 0.08
C ARG A 336 -9.84 -21.95 -0.87
N SER A 337 -10.69 -20.92 -1.04
CA SER A 337 -11.74 -20.94 -2.06
C SER A 337 -11.21 -21.07 -3.49
N TRP A 338 -9.92 -20.79 -3.72
CA TRP A 338 -9.23 -21.08 -4.97
C TRP A 338 -8.93 -22.58 -5.19
N ILE A 339 -9.04 -23.40 -4.14
CA ILE A 339 -8.72 -24.83 -4.16
C ILE A 339 -9.97 -25.67 -3.94
N ILE A 340 -10.84 -25.26 -3.02
CA ILE A 340 -12.10 -25.92 -2.70
C ILE A 340 -13.29 -25.02 -3.02
N ASN A 341 -14.34 -25.62 -3.57
CA ASN A 341 -15.56 -24.87 -3.92
C ASN A 341 -16.40 -24.63 -2.66
N PHE A 342 -16.81 -23.38 -2.50
CA PHE A 342 -17.85 -22.98 -1.55
C PHE A 342 -19.18 -22.88 -2.29
N THR A 343 -20.28 -23.31 -1.66
CA THR A 343 -21.63 -23.26 -2.22
C THR A 343 -22.55 -22.27 -1.51
N GLY A 344 -22.03 -21.60 -0.46
CA GLY A 344 -22.74 -20.64 0.36
C GLY A 344 -21.78 -19.77 1.14
N GLU A 345 -22.32 -18.93 2.03
CA GLU A 345 -21.53 -18.10 2.94
C GLU A 345 -20.67 -19.00 3.85
N PRO A 346 -19.37 -18.65 4.08
CA PRO A 346 -18.53 -19.45 4.98
C PRO A 346 -18.94 -19.22 6.44
N ASP A 347 -18.82 -20.27 7.27
CA ASP A 347 -19.13 -20.20 8.71
C ASP A 347 -18.30 -19.12 9.42
N VAL A 348 -17.05 -18.95 8.99
CA VAL A 348 -16.12 -17.91 9.47
C VAL A 348 -15.72 -17.03 8.32
N TRP A 349 -16.08 -15.75 8.40
CA TRP A 349 -15.63 -14.74 7.43
C TRP A 349 -14.14 -14.50 7.55
N HIS A 350 -13.47 -14.47 6.39
CA HIS A 350 -12.01 -14.36 6.41
C HIS A 350 -11.56 -12.94 6.76
N HIS A 351 -12.09 -11.91 6.07
CA HIS A 351 -11.65 -10.53 6.25
C HIS A 351 -12.77 -9.55 6.62
N ASP A 352 -13.82 -9.43 5.83
CA ASP A 352 -14.78 -8.32 5.91
C ASP A 352 -15.43 -8.15 7.29
N ILE A 353 -15.74 -6.90 7.66
CA ILE A 353 -16.32 -6.52 8.95
C ILE A 353 -17.83 -6.39 8.85
N PHE A 354 -18.30 -5.74 7.78
CA PHE A 354 -19.71 -5.46 7.57
C PHE A 354 -20.31 -6.24 6.41
N ARG A 355 -21.59 -6.56 6.53
CA ARG A 355 -22.42 -6.96 5.40
C ARG A 355 -22.70 -5.75 4.51
N ALA A 356 -23.10 -5.96 3.26
CA ALA A 356 -23.41 -4.89 2.30
C ALA A 356 -24.47 -3.87 2.78
N ASN A 357 -25.30 -4.26 3.76
CA ASN A 357 -26.29 -3.38 4.37
C ASN A 357 -25.79 -2.64 5.63
N GLY A 358 -24.50 -2.79 5.99
CA GLY A 358 -23.89 -2.16 7.16
C GLY A 358 -24.06 -2.91 8.48
N THR A 359 -24.77 -4.06 8.50
CA THR A 359 -24.80 -4.88 9.70
C THR A 359 -23.46 -5.58 9.90
N PRO A 360 -22.90 -5.61 11.11
CA PRO A 360 -21.62 -6.29 11.34
C PRO A 360 -21.74 -7.81 11.14
N TYR A 361 -20.65 -8.42 10.68
CA TYR A 361 -20.49 -9.87 10.68
C TYR A 361 -20.55 -10.41 12.12
N SER A 362 -19.78 -9.81 13.04
CA SER A 362 -19.86 -10.06 14.48
C SER A 362 -20.07 -8.76 15.23
N LYS A 363 -21.13 -8.69 16.02
CA LYS A 363 -21.41 -7.53 16.89
C LYS A 363 -20.39 -7.45 18.03
N GLU A 364 -19.99 -8.56 18.57
CA GLU A 364 -19.01 -8.68 19.66
C GLU A 364 -17.66 -8.11 19.20
N GLU A 365 -17.24 -8.42 18.00
CA GLU A 365 -16.00 -7.90 17.39
C GLU A 365 -16.07 -6.38 17.18
N THR A 366 -17.15 -5.87 16.62
CA THR A 366 -17.31 -4.42 16.41
C THR A 366 -17.46 -3.64 17.72
N ASP A 367 -18.11 -4.20 18.75
CA ASP A 367 -18.16 -3.61 20.08
C ASP A 367 -16.76 -3.58 20.73
N PHE A 368 -15.98 -4.66 20.58
CA PHE A 368 -14.59 -4.71 21.02
C PHE A 368 -13.74 -3.63 20.32
N MET A 369 -13.86 -3.50 19.00
CA MET A 369 -13.14 -2.49 18.22
C MET A 369 -13.48 -1.08 18.70
N LYS A 370 -14.77 -0.73 18.83
CA LYS A 370 -15.21 0.57 19.32
C LYS A 370 -14.58 0.90 20.66
N LYS A 371 -14.65 -0.03 21.63
CA LYS A 371 -14.04 0.13 22.95
C LYS A 371 -12.53 0.32 22.89
N MET A 372 -11.84 -0.42 22.01
CA MET A 372 -10.39 -0.36 21.86
C MET A 372 -9.92 0.95 21.21
N LEU A 373 -10.73 1.49 20.29
CA LEU A 373 -10.45 2.66 19.45
C LEU A 373 -11.07 3.96 19.98
N GLU A 374 -11.88 3.92 21.06
CA GLU A 374 -12.39 5.13 21.72
C GLU A 374 -11.23 6.10 21.97
N LYS A 375 -11.44 7.37 21.56
CA LYS A 375 -10.48 8.46 21.84
C LYS A 375 -10.40 8.62 23.36
N GLN A 376 -9.23 8.43 23.96
CA GLN A 376 -8.95 8.76 25.36
C GLN A 376 -8.73 10.25 25.52
#